data_43dea4ad1591e272b7f71d80d70f0bab
#
_entry.id   43dea4ad1591e272b7f71d80d70f0bab
#
_cell.length_a   1.000
_cell.length_b   1.000
_cell.length_c   1.000
_cell.angle_alpha   90.00
_cell.angle_beta   90.00
_cell.angle_gamma   90.00
#
_symmetry.space_group_name_H-M   'P 1'
#
loop_
_entity.id
_entity.type
_entity.pdbx_description
1 polymer ?
#
loop_
_entity_poly.entity_id
_entity_poly.type
_entity_poly.pdbx_seq_one_letter_code
_entity_poly.pdbx_strand_id
1 'polypeptide(L)'
;LWWLPEPRWFALPLALLGAFWLLLPRGTPGKALAVLLWLPLLWPDRRLPAPGEAELVVIDVGQGLSVLVRTANHSLLFDAGPAVRDGFDAGERAVVPALHALGVRRLDAAVASHGDQDHAGGLAAVLRAFPAPLRFAPPDVEGAALRGLRLRTCEAGREWRWDGVRLRFLHPPAHFPYLRNESSCVLRIDTEHGSALLTGDIGEVVERDLVRRAALSPADSLRADVVLIAHHGSAESSDPAFVRATGARYALASSGHGNRFGHPRADVLERWRRPARRSPTPPRMGPCGSGSARRRTGARAGRARFWNRDAKHTRGCGTRPGARLGYPIARIEVGHGPEVRECWNW
;
A
#
# COMPACT_ATOMS: atom_id res chain seq x y z
N LEU A 1 -19.35 -19.96 -1.21
CA LEU A 1 -18.03 -19.94 -1.85
C LEU A 1 -16.95 -19.85 -0.76
N TRP A 2 -16.00 -20.77 -0.79
CA TRP A 2 -14.86 -20.77 0.12
C TRP A 2 -13.67 -20.20 -0.61
N TRP A 3 -13.23 -19.01 -0.20
CA TRP A 3 -12.07 -18.33 -0.78
C TRP A 3 -10.82 -18.75 -0.01
N LEU A 4 -9.85 -19.32 -0.72
CA LEU A 4 -8.54 -19.63 -0.18
C LEU A 4 -7.54 -18.54 -0.58
N PRO A 5 -6.60 -18.18 0.32
CA PRO A 5 -5.47 -17.33 -0.04
C PRO A 5 -4.65 -17.94 -1.16
N GLU A 6 -3.86 -17.13 -1.85
CA GLU A 6 -2.96 -17.61 -2.89
C GLU A 6 -1.99 -18.64 -2.31
N PRO A 7 -1.95 -19.88 -2.86
CA PRO A 7 -1.08 -20.93 -2.36
C PRO A 7 0.40 -20.64 -2.75
N ARG A 8 1.33 -21.17 -1.96
CA ARG A 8 2.76 -21.11 -2.31
C ARG A 8 3.01 -21.87 -3.60
N TRP A 9 4.05 -21.46 -4.34
CA TRP A 9 4.44 -22.04 -5.63
C TRP A 9 4.61 -23.56 -5.60
N PHE A 10 5.03 -24.13 -4.46
CA PHE A 10 5.24 -25.58 -4.29
C PHE A 10 3.95 -26.35 -3.99
N ALA A 11 2.87 -25.69 -3.59
CA ALA A 11 1.61 -26.33 -3.21
C ALA A 11 0.96 -27.06 -4.39
N LEU A 12 0.99 -26.46 -5.58
CA LEU A 12 0.47 -27.07 -6.80
C LEU A 12 1.28 -28.31 -7.23
N PRO A 13 2.62 -28.26 -7.35
CA PRO A 13 3.43 -29.46 -7.60
C PRO A 13 3.19 -30.59 -6.58
N LEU A 14 3.09 -30.27 -5.28
CA LEU A 14 2.80 -31.27 -4.26
C LEU A 14 1.43 -31.91 -4.43
N ALA A 15 0.41 -31.11 -4.70
CA ALA A 15 -0.94 -31.62 -4.95
C ALA A 15 -1.00 -32.52 -6.19
N LEU A 16 -0.30 -32.14 -7.27
CA LEU A 16 -0.18 -32.96 -8.49
C LEU A 16 0.53 -34.28 -8.20
N LEU A 17 1.63 -34.27 -7.42
CA LEU A 17 2.33 -35.47 -6.99
C LEU A 17 1.40 -36.36 -6.14
N GLY A 18 0.64 -35.79 -5.22
CA GLY A 18 -0.35 -36.51 -4.42
C GLY A 18 -1.44 -37.16 -5.30
N ALA A 19 -1.98 -36.42 -6.28
CA ALA A 19 -2.93 -36.94 -7.25
C ALA A 19 -2.34 -38.10 -8.06
N PHE A 20 -1.14 -37.93 -8.59
CA PHE A 20 -0.43 -38.98 -9.31
C PHE A 20 -0.29 -40.25 -8.45
N TRP A 21 0.15 -40.11 -7.20
CA TRP A 21 0.32 -41.26 -6.29
C TRP A 21 -1.00 -41.99 -6.00
N LEU A 22 -2.10 -41.24 -5.88
CA LEU A 22 -3.43 -41.84 -5.69
C LEU A 22 -3.90 -42.66 -6.91
N LEU A 23 -3.52 -42.25 -8.12
CA LEU A 23 -3.86 -42.93 -9.38
C LEU A 23 -3.05 -44.21 -9.65
N LEU A 24 -1.95 -44.48 -8.94
CA LEU A 24 -1.19 -45.68 -9.06
C LEU A 24 -2.05 -46.95 -8.74
N PRO A 25 -1.64 -48.17 -9.23
CA PRO A 25 -2.43 -49.38 -9.02
C PRO A 25 -2.82 -49.64 -7.56
N ARG A 26 -3.90 -50.40 -7.37
CA ARG A 26 -4.34 -50.82 -6.02
C ARG A 26 -3.20 -51.69 -5.41
N GLY A 27 -2.88 -51.42 -4.13
CA GLY A 27 -1.75 -52.06 -3.43
C GLY A 27 -0.47 -51.21 -3.32
N THR A 28 -0.37 -50.08 -4.01
CA THR A 28 0.74 -49.15 -3.81
C THR A 28 0.72 -48.61 -2.38
N PRO A 29 1.81 -48.75 -1.60
CA PRO A 29 1.85 -48.30 -0.22
C PRO A 29 1.79 -46.77 -0.12
N GLY A 30 1.30 -46.25 1.02
CA GLY A 30 1.33 -44.82 1.32
C GLY A 30 0.23 -43.98 0.65
N LYS A 31 -0.75 -44.54 -0.06
CA LYS A 31 -1.82 -43.79 -0.72
C LYS A 31 -2.61 -42.91 0.25
N ALA A 32 -2.89 -43.38 1.46
CA ALA A 32 -3.55 -42.55 2.46
C ALA A 32 -2.73 -41.30 2.85
N LEU A 33 -1.40 -41.45 2.86
CA LEU A 33 -0.47 -40.33 3.14
C LEU A 33 -0.35 -39.36 1.96
N ALA A 34 -0.60 -39.79 0.73
CA ALA A 34 -0.58 -38.93 -0.45
C ALA A 34 -1.61 -37.79 -0.36
N VAL A 35 -2.71 -37.99 0.39
CA VAL A 35 -3.71 -36.93 0.66
C VAL A 35 -3.09 -35.77 1.43
N LEU A 36 -2.08 -36.00 2.27
CA LEU A 36 -1.41 -34.94 3.04
C LEU A 36 -0.65 -33.96 2.13
N LEU A 37 -0.27 -34.38 0.92
CA LEU A 37 0.38 -33.50 -0.07
C LEU A 37 -0.56 -32.36 -0.56
N TRP A 38 -1.85 -32.50 -0.33
CA TRP A 38 -2.85 -31.47 -0.66
C TRP A 38 -2.98 -30.40 0.42
N LEU A 39 -2.50 -30.65 1.65
CA LEU A 39 -2.63 -29.71 2.76
C LEU A 39 -2.09 -28.29 2.44
N PRO A 40 -0.92 -28.11 1.82
CA PRO A 40 -0.44 -26.76 1.49
C PRO A 40 -1.31 -26.03 0.47
N LEU A 41 -2.08 -26.77 -0.36
CA LEU A 41 -3.03 -26.18 -1.30
C LEU A 41 -4.36 -25.82 -0.62
N LEU A 42 -4.87 -26.70 0.23
CA LEU A 42 -6.15 -26.54 0.93
C LEU A 42 -6.02 -25.61 2.16
N TRP A 43 -4.82 -25.52 2.73
CA TRP A 43 -4.53 -24.70 3.91
C TRP A 43 -3.27 -23.85 3.67
N PRO A 44 -3.36 -22.85 2.74
CA PRO A 44 -2.23 -22.01 2.45
C PRO A 44 -1.84 -21.17 3.68
N ASP A 45 -0.53 -21.07 3.88
CA ASP A 45 0.06 -20.30 4.98
C ASP A 45 -0.21 -18.81 4.77
N ARG A 46 -0.70 -18.15 5.80
CA ARG A 46 -0.93 -16.71 5.81
C ARG A 46 0.27 -16.00 6.41
N ARG A 47 0.93 -15.19 5.60
CA ARG A 47 1.95 -14.29 6.11
C ARG A 47 1.27 -13.00 6.56
N LEU A 48 1.24 -12.78 7.84
CA LEU A 48 0.82 -11.53 8.44
C LEU A 48 2.06 -10.86 9.06
N PRO A 49 2.05 -9.52 9.17
CA PRO A 49 3.09 -8.80 9.91
C PRO A 49 3.19 -9.28 11.35
N ALA A 50 4.36 -9.19 11.94
CA ALA A 50 4.52 -9.39 13.38
C ALA A 50 3.88 -8.22 14.16
N PRO A 51 3.55 -8.40 15.46
CA PRO A 51 3.17 -7.28 16.30
C PRO A 51 4.20 -6.17 16.26
N GLY A 52 3.77 -4.91 16.12
CA GLY A 52 4.64 -3.75 15.93
C GLY A 52 5.00 -3.46 14.47
N GLU A 53 4.67 -4.34 13.54
CA GLU A 53 4.94 -4.18 12.12
C GLU A 53 3.66 -3.91 11.31
N ALA A 54 3.84 -3.25 10.16
CA ALA A 54 2.77 -3.05 9.20
C ALA A 54 3.22 -3.42 7.78
N GLU A 55 2.30 -3.99 7.02
CA GLU A 55 2.45 -4.26 5.60
C GLU A 55 1.53 -3.35 4.80
N LEU A 56 2.08 -2.68 3.79
CA LEU A 56 1.33 -1.92 2.81
C LEU A 56 1.29 -2.67 1.49
N VAL A 57 0.10 -2.87 0.97
CA VAL A 57 -0.11 -3.53 -0.33
C VAL A 57 -0.84 -2.56 -1.25
N VAL A 58 -0.12 -2.04 -2.23
CA VAL A 58 -0.73 -1.20 -3.29
C VAL A 58 -1.35 -2.12 -4.32
N ILE A 59 -2.66 -2.02 -4.49
CA ILE A 59 -3.44 -2.82 -5.45
C ILE A 59 -3.52 -2.02 -6.75
N ASP A 60 -3.16 -2.64 -7.87
CA ASP A 60 -3.29 -2.00 -9.17
C ASP A 60 -4.78 -1.94 -9.58
N VAL A 61 -5.32 -0.74 -9.56
CA VAL A 61 -6.68 -0.43 -9.96
C VAL A 61 -6.73 0.35 -11.29
N GLY A 62 -5.60 0.41 -12.01
CA GLY A 62 -5.42 1.28 -13.17
C GLY A 62 -5.18 2.72 -12.75
N GLN A 63 -5.92 3.67 -13.35
CA GLN A 63 -5.87 5.06 -12.90
C GLN A 63 -6.73 5.22 -11.65
N GLY A 64 -6.09 5.48 -10.52
CA GLY A 64 -6.71 5.58 -9.21
C GLY A 64 -5.84 5.05 -8.08
N LEU A 65 -6.42 4.87 -6.91
CA LEU A 65 -5.71 4.44 -5.73
C LEU A 65 -6.46 3.35 -4.97
N SER A 66 -5.72 2.35 -4.50
CA SER A 66 -6.18 1.43 -3.47
C SER A 66 -4.97 0.86 -2.72
N VAL A 67 -4.95 1.03 -1.41
CA VAL A 67 -3.88 0.53 -0.54
C VAL A 67 -4.47 -0.26 0.62
N LEU A 68 -4.09 -1.52 0.72
CA LEU A 68 -4.38 -2.33 1.90
C LEU A 68 -3.24 -2.16 2.91
N VAL A 69 -3.59 -1.78 4.14
CA VAL A 69 -2.69 -1.76 5.29
C VAL A 69 -3.04 -2.93 6.20
N ARG A 70 -2.07 -3.77 6.52
CA ARG A 70 -2.25 -4.89 7.44
C ARG A 70 -1.30 -4.77 8.62
N THR A 71 -1.80 -5.12 9.79
CA THR A 71 -1.02 -5.41 11.00
C THR A 71 -1.18 -6.88 11.36
N ALA A 72 -0.71 -7.32 12.51
CA ALA A 72 -0.80 -8.73 12.91
C ALA A 72 -2.24 -9.27 12.89
N ASN A 73 -3.24 -8.47 13.29
CA ASN A 73 -4.63 -8.92 13.44
C ASN A 73 -5.66 -8.01 12.77
N HIS A 74 -5.25 -6.85 12.24
CA HIS A 74 -6.18 -5.85 11.68
C HIS A 74 -5.84 -5.52 10.24
N SER A 75 -6.87 -5.07 9.51
CA SER A 75 -6.77 -4.67 8.10
C SER A 75 -7.55 -3.39 7.85
N LEU A 76 -6.91 -2.42 7.18
CA LEU A 76 -7.50 -1.17 6.73
C LEU A 76 -7.34 -1.06 5.23
N LEU A 77 -8.41 -0.70 4.53
CA LEU A 77 -8.35 -0.33 3.12
C LEU A 77 -8.38 1.19 2.99
N PHE A 78 -7.40 1.76 2.32
CA PHE A 78 -7.32 3.17 1.97
C PHE A 78 -7.59 3.30 0.47
N ASP A 79 -8.73 3.87 0.11
CA ASP A 79 -9.31 3.95 -1.23
C ASP A 79 -9.60 2.58 -1.88
N ALA A 80 -10.41 2.59 -2.94
CA ALA A 80 -10.91 1.38 -3.59
C ALA A 80 -10.89 1.47 -5.13
N GLY A 81 -10.21 2.48 -5.68
CA GLY A 81 -10.09 2.68 -7.11
C GLY A 81 -11.37 3.14 -7.80
N PRO A 82 -11.33 3.24 -9.13
CA PRO A 82 -12.43 3.76 -9.92
C PRO A 82 -13.61 2.80 -10.05
N ALA A 83 -14.83 3.37 -10.15
CA ALA A 83 -15.98 2.67 -10.67
C ALA A 83 -16.73 3.56 -11.65
N VAL A 84 -17.11 3.01 -12.78
CA VAL A 84 -17.92 3.68 -13.80
C VAL A 84 -19.30 3.04 -13.78
N ARG A 85 -20.33 3.85 -13.73
CA ARG A 85 -21.73 3.38 -13.74
C ARG A 85 -21.97 2.48 -14.96
N ASP A 86 -22.57 1.31 -14.73
CA ASP A 86 -22.84 0.29 -15.74
C ASP A 86 -21.59 -0.19 -16.53
N GLY A 87 -20.41 -0.05 -15.96
CA GLY A 87 -19.14 -0.36 -16.60
C GLY A 87 -18.12 -1.06 -15.67
N PHE A 88 -16.88 -0.59 -15.74
CA PHE A 88 -15.78 -1.13 -14.92
C PHE A 88 -15.89 -0.66 -13.48
N ASP A 89 -15.81 -1.61 -12.53
CA ASP A 89 -15.71 -1.36 -11.09
C ASP A 89 -14.42 -2.02 -10.55
N ALA A 90 -13.42 -1.21 -10.20
CA ALA A 90 -12.16 -1.70 -9.67
C ALA A 90 -12.33 -2.37 -8.28
N GLY A 91 -13.29 -1.91 -7.48
CA GLY A 91 -13.63 -2.53 -6.21
C GLY A 91 -14.00 -3.99 -6.39
N GLU A 92 -14.89 -4.28 -7.35
CA GLU A 92 -15.35 -5.64 -7.65
C GLU A 92 -14.31 -6.47 -8.40
N ARG A 93 -13.64 -5.88 -9.41
CA ARG A 93 -12.80 -6.64 -10.35
C ARG A 93 -11.33 -6.74 -9.96
N ALA A 94 -10.83 -5.84 -9.11
CA ALA A 94 -9.44 -5.83 -8.69
C ALA A 94 -9.30 -5.95 -7.16
N VAL A 95 -9.96 -5.06 -6.41
CA VAL A 95 -9.73 -4.96 -4.95
C VAL A 95 -10.29 -6.18 -4.23
N VAL A 96 -11.55 -6.56 -4.43
CA VAL A 96 -12.18 -7.72 -3.77
C VAL A 96 -11.40 -9.01 -4.06
N PRO A 97 -11.06 -9.35 -5.32
CA PRO A 97 -10.23 -10.52 -5.61
C PRO A 97 -8.84 -10.44 -4.96
N ALA A 98 -8.18 -9.28 -4.96
CA ALA A 98 -6.89 -9.11 -4.31
C ALA A 98 -6.97 -9.33 -2.80
N LEU A 99 -8.00 -8.82 -2.13
CA LEU A 99 -8.23 -9.06 -0.70
C LEU A 99 -8.41 -10.55 -0.39
N HIS A 100 -9.15 -11.29 -1.23
CA HIS A 100 -9.28 -12.75 -1.11
C HIS A 100 -7.94 -13.45 -1.31
N ALA A 101 -7.20 -13.13 -2.36
CA ALA A 101 -5.89 -13.71 -2.66
C ALA A 101 -4.88 -13.47 -1.52
N LEU A 102 -4.94 -12.29 -0.90
CA LEU A 102 -4.13 -11.94 0.28
C LEU A 102 -4.63 -12.59 1.58
N GLY A 103 -5.74 -13.32 1.54
CA GLY A 103 -6.31 -14.00 2.71
C GLY A 103 -6.94 -13.06 3.74
N VAL A 104 -7.34 -11.84 3.31
CA VAL A 104 -8.09 -10.92 4.16
C VAL A 104 -9.45 -11.58 4.48
N ARG A 105 -9.79 -11.65 5.76
CA ARG A 105 -11.08 -12.22 6.22
C ARG A 105 -12.12 -11.15 6.45
N ARG A 106 -11.69 -9.98 6.92
CA ARG A 106 -12.52 -8.82 7.24
C ARG A 106 -11.69 -7.56 7.06
N LEU A 107 -12.35 -6.44 6.85
CA LEU A 107 -11.77 -5.12 7.01
C LEU A 107 -12.21 -4.56 8.37
N ASP A 108 -11.25 -4.08 9.16
CA ASP A 108 -11.54 -3.40 10.43
C ASP A 108 -11.83 -1.92 10.18
N ALA A 109 -11.22 -1.35 9.15
CA ALA A 109 -11.49 0.01 8.68
C ALA A 109 -11.43 0.15 7.16
N ALA A 110 -12.15 1.14 6.64
CA ALA A 110 -12.03 1.64 5.28
C ALA A 110 -11.93 3.16 5.32
N VAL A 111 -11.05 3.73 4.51
CA VAL A 111 -10.86 5.16 4.35
C VAL A 111 -11.12 5.53 2.91
N ALA A 112 -12.04 6.44 2.64
CA ALA A 112 -12.08 7.18 1.39
C ALA A 112 -11.25 8.44 1.59
N SER A 113 -10.13 8.58 0.88
CA SER A 113 -9.30 9.77 1.00
C SER A 113 -10.10 11.02 0.66
N HIS A 114 -10.89 10.96 -0.41
CA HIS A 114 -11.87 11.97 -0.83
C HIS A 114 -12.97 11.32 -1.68
N GLY A 115 -13.88 12.12 -2.25
CA GLY A 115 -15.09 11.61 -2.92
C GLY A 115 -14.96 11.31 -4.40
N ASP A 116 -13.80 11.54 -5.02
CA ASP A 116 -13.64 11.35 -6.46
C ASP A 116 -13.66 9.86 -6.86
N GLN A 117 -14.08 9.63 -8.10
CA GLN A 117 -14.42 8.29 -8.59
C GLN A 117 -13.23 7.33 -8.59
N ASP A 118 -12.03 7.82 -8.88
CA ASP A 118 -10.81 7.02 -8.95
C ASP A 118 -10.22 6.66 -7.58
N HIS A 119 -10.87 7.12 -6.49
CA HIS A 119 -10.56 6.78 -5.09
C HIS A 119 -11.71 6.07 -4.40
N ALA A 120 -12.88 6.71 -4.35
CA ALA A 120 -14.04 6.17 -3.63
C ALA A 120 -14.93 5.25 -4.50
N GLY A 121 -14.76 5.25 -5.81
CA GLY A 121 -15.68 4.61 -6.75
C GLY A 121 -15.98 3.16 -6.42
N GLY A 122 -14.96 2.34 -6.21
CA GLY A 122 -15.09 0.91 -5.92
C GLY A 122 -15.50 0.58 -4.48
N LEU A 123 -15.57 1.58 -3.57
CA LEU A 123 -15.77 1.32 -2.14
C LEU A 123 -17.09 0.61 -1.83
N ALA A 124 -18.15 0.92 -2.56
CA ALA A 124 -19.45 0.27 -2.36
C ALA A 124 -19.39 -1.25 -2.66
N ALA A 125 -18.68 -1.65 -3.71
CA ALA A 125 -18.48 -3.07 -4.04
C ALA A 125 -17.63 -3.76 -2.97
N VAL A 126 -16.55 -3.12 -2.54
CA VAL A 126 -15.68 -3.66 -1.47
C VAL A 126 -16.45 -3.83 -0.17
N LEU A 127 -17.23 -2.83 0.28
CA LEU A 127 -17.97 -2.91 1.54
C LEU A 127 -19.13 -3.92 1.52
N ARG A 128 -19.64 -4.29 0.34
CA ARG A 128 -20.58 -5.43 0.22
C ARG A 128 -19.90 -6.77 0.47
N ALA A 129 -18.68 -6.94 -0.03
CA ALA A 129 -17.91 -8.19 0.12
C ALA A 129 -17.17 -8.26 1.47
N PHE A 130 -16.65 -7.15 1.93
CA PHE A 130 -15.88 -7.00 3.18
C PHE A 130 -16.45 -5.82 3.99
N PRO A 131 -17.50 -6.04 4.79
CA PRO A 131 -18.02 -5.00 5.66
C PRO A 131 -16.94 -4.47 6.62
N ALA A 132 -16.79 -3.15 6.68
CA ALA A 132 -15.87 -2.47 7.59
C ALA A 132 -16.68 -1.70 8.65
N PRO A 133 -16.49 -1.96 9.96
CA PRO A 133 -17.20 -1.24 11.02
C PRO A 133 -16.77 0.22 11.17
N LEU A 134 -15.50 0.51 10.90
CA LEU A 134 -14.96 1.86 10.88
C LEU A 134 -14.83 2.34 9.42
N ARG A 135 -15.46 3.47 9.12
CA ARG A 135 -15.41 4.07 7.79
C ARG A 135 -15.08 5.53 7.95
N PHE A 136 -14.01 5.97 7.31
CA PHE A 136 -13.52 7.34 7.40
C PHE A 136 -13.59 8.03 6.04
N ALA A 137 -13.88 9.32 6.07
CA ALA A 137 -13.81 10.21 4.92
C ALA A 137 -13.60 11.65 5.41
N PRO A 138 -13.28 12.61 4.55
CA PRO A 138 -13.25 14.02 4.90
C PRO A 138 -14.61 14.50 5.44
N PRO A 139 -14.65 15.58 6.24
CA PRO A 139 -15.93 16.22 6.60
C PRO A 139 -16.65 16.68 5.32
N ASP A 140 -17.97 16.65 5.36
CA ASP A 140 -18.87 17.10 4.28
C ASP A 140 -18.53 16.53 2.90
N VAL A 141 -17.94 15.33 2.87
CA VAL A 141 -17.50 14.68 1.63
C VAL A 141 -18.66 14.47 0.67
N GLU A 142 -18.46 14.89 -0.57
CA GLU A 142 -19.35 14.63 -1.69
C GLU A 142 -18.85 13.45 -2.51
N GLY A 143 -19.74 12.57 -2.94
CA GLY A 143 -19.40 11.42 -3.79
C GLY A 143 -20.55 10.43 -3.88
N ALA A 144 -20.88 9.99 -5.09
CA ALA A 144 -21.98 9.04 -5.32
C ALA A 144 -21.74 7.71 -4.59
N ALA A 145 -20.50 7.24 -4.55
CA ALA A 145 -20.11 5.98 -3.91
C ALA A 145 -20.22 6.02 -2.38
N LEU A 146 -20.25 7.21 -1.77
CA LEU A 146 -20.26 7.41 -0.32
C LEU A 146 -21.65 7.69 0.25
N ARG A 147 -22.64 7.90 -0.63
CA ARG A 147 -24.02 8.21 -0.22
C ARG A 147 -24.62 7.10 0.64
N GLY A 148 -25.22 7.49 1.77
CA GLY A 148 -25.88 6.56 2.68
C GLY A 148 -24.94 5.76 3.58
N LEU A 149 -23.62 5.90 3.44
CA LEU A 149 -22.66 5.30 4.35
C LEU A 149 -22.57 6.11 5.65
N ARG A 150 -22.50 5.38 6.78
CA ARG A 150 -22.15 6.01 8.07
C ARG A 150 -20.64 6.23 8.10
N LEU A 151 -20.22 7.48 7.89
CA LEU A 151 -18.82 7.87 7.83
C LEU A 151 -18.43 8.61 9.14
N ARG A 152 -17.18 8.42 9.54
CA ARG A 152 -16.50 9.23 10.57
C ARG A 152 -15.52 10.16 9.86
N THR A 153 -15.31 11.33 10.39
CA THR A 153 -14.33 12.28 9.82
C THR A 153 -12.91 11.82 10.06
N CYS A 154 -12.06 11.91 9.03
CA CYS A 154 -10.61 11.69 9.10
C CYS A 154 -9.88 12.95 9.58
N GLU A 155 -10.33 13.55 10.67
CA GLU A 155 -9.81 14.81 11.20
C GLU A 155 -8.37 14.69 11.72
N ALA A 156 -7.53 15.67 11.42
CA ALA A 156 -6.15 15.75 11.90
C ALA A 156 -6.06 15.63 13.43
N GLY A 157 -5.11 14.84 13.90
CA GLY A 157 -4.95 14.51 15.30
C GLY A 157 -5.72 13.29 15.76
N ARG A 158 -6.72 12.81 15.01
CA ARG A 158 -7.38 11.54 15.32
C ARG A 158 -6.40 10.40 15.12
N GLU A 159 -6.18 9.61 16.19
CA GLU A 159 -5.27 8.48 16.16
C GLU A 159 -5.83 7.26 16.89
N TRP A 160 -5.29 6.09 16.54
CA TRP A 160 -5.53 4.82 17.23
C TRP A 160 -4.33 3.89 17.07
N ARG A 161 -4.32 2.80 17.82
CA ARG A 161 -3.27 1.80 17.75
C ARG A 161 -3.85 0.42 17.50
N TRP A 162 -3.21 -0.33 16.58
CA TRP A 162 -3.47 -1.72 16.32
C TRP A 162 -2.18 -2.52 16.37
N ASP A 163 -2.16 -3.57 17.17
CA ASP A 163 -1.01 -4.49 17.26
C ASP A 163 0.35 -3.80 17.47
N GLY A 164 0.39 -2.69 18.20
CA GLY A 164 1.60 -1.89 18.40
C GLY A 164 1.83 -0.80 17.35
N VAL A 165 1.16 -0.85 16.21
CA VAL A 165 1.24 0.16 15.14
C VAL A 165 0.33 1.33 15.44
N ARG A 166 0.83 2.57 15.31
CA ARG A 166 0.06 3.80 15.45
C ARG A 166 -0.40 4.28 14.08
N LEU A 167 -1.69 4.57 13.96
CA LEU A 167 -2.31 5.19 12.80
C LEU A 167 -2.84 6.56 13.21
N ARG A 168 -2.50 7.62 12.46
CA ARG A 168 -2.89 8.99 12.77
C ARG A 168 -3.23 9.76 11.51
N PHE A 169 -4.36 10.44 11.50
CA PHE A 169 -4.67 11.40 10.45
C PHE A 169 -3.92 12.72 10.69
N LEU A 170 -3.31 13.25 9.63
CA LEU A 170 -2.62 14.54 9.62
C LEU A 170 -3.43 15.63 8.90
N HIS A 171 -4.42 15.24 8.10
CA HIS A 171 -5.29 16.14 7.32
C HIS A 171 -6.63 15.43 7.07
N PRO A 172 -7.74 16.18 6.90
CA PRO A 172 -7.91 17.64 7.05
C PRO A 172 -7.93 18.10 8.52
N PRO A 173 -7.59 19.36 8.83
CA PRO A 173 -7.81 19.93 10.16
C PRO A 173 -9.30 20.11 10.45
N ALA A 174 -9.65 20.35 11.73
CA ALA A 174 -11.02 20.63 12.14
C ALA A 174 -11.63 21.79 11.33
N HIS A 175 -12.90 21.66 10.97
CA HIS A 175 -13.64 22.65 10.18
C HIS A 175 -13.05 22.99 8.80
N PHE A 176 -12.20 22.12 8.25
CA PHE A 176 -11.73 22.29 6.88
C PHE A 176 -12.89 22.11 5.91
N PRO A 177 -13.14 23.06 4.98
CA PRO A 177 -14.23 22.92 4.02
C PRO A 177 -13.95 21.78 3.04
N TYR A 178 -14.98 21.15 2.50
CA TYR A 178 -14.76 20.13 1.48
C TYR A 178 -14.36 20.78 0.15
N LEU A 179 -13.11 20.58 -0.24
CA LEU A 179 -12.47 21.10 -1.45
C LEU A 179 -11.95 19.94 -2.34
N ARG A 180 -12.69 18.83 -2.42
CA ARG A 180 -12.36 17.64 -3.22
C ARG A 180 -10.96 17.11 -2.87
N ASN A 181 -10.02 17.12 -3.82
CA ASN A 181 -8.65 16.63 -3.67
C ASN A 181 -7.94 17.24 -2.45
N GLU A 182 -8.07 18.55 -2.26
CA GLU A 182 -7.44 19.25 -1.14
C GLU A 182 -7.99 18.84 0.24
N SER A 183 -9.14 18.18 0.29
CA SER A 183 -9.71 17.63 1.53
C SER A 183 -9.26 16.21 1.81
N SER A 184 -8.38 15.62 1.00
CA SER A 184 -7.98 14.22 1.14
C SER A 184 -7.48 13.89 2.53
N CYS A 185 -7.98 12.79 3.09
CA CYS A 185 -7.43 12.22 4.32
C CYS A 185 -5.96 11.88 4.13
N VAL A 186 -5.08 12.48 4.93
CA VAL A 186 -3.66 12.09 4.99
C VAL A 186 -3.44 11.20 6.19
N LEU A 187 -3.08 9.95 5.96
CA LEU A 187 -2.88 8.95 7.01
C LEU A 187 -1.39 8.66 7.20
N ARG A 188 -0.92 8.85 8.43
CA ARG A 188 0.38 8.44 8.89
C ARG A 188 0.29 7.09 9.61
N ILE A 189 1.23 6.20 9.33
CA ILE A 189 1.37 4.88 9.93
C ILE A 189 2.76 4.79 10.52
N ASP A 190 2.86 4.60 11.84
CA ASP A 190 4.13 4.45 12.54
C ASP A 190 4.24 3.06 13.16
N THR A 191 5.35 2.41 12.88
CA THR A 191 5.79 1.16 13.49
C THR A 191 7.02 1.42 14.37
N GLU A 192 7.53 0.42 15.07
CA GLU A 192 8.77 0.55 15.85
C GLU A 192 9.99 0.83 14.97
N HIS A 193 9.98 0.39 13.71
CA HIS A 193 11.15 0.37 12.84
C HIS A 193 11.03 1.25 11.61
N GLY A 194 9.88 1.85 11.38
CA GLY A 194 9.66 2.69 10.21
C GLY A 194 8.29 3.35 10.18
N SER A 195 8.08 4.18 9.16
CA SER A 195 6.82 4.91 9.01
C SER A 195 6.42 5.05 7.55
N ALA A 196 5.11 5.17 7.34
CA ALA A 196 4.53 5.42 6.03
C ALA A 196 3.56 6.60 6.06
N LEU A 197 3.40 7.27 4.91
CA LEU A 197 2.49 8.38 4.70
C LEU A 197 1.65 8.12 3.46
N LEU A 198 0.34 8.00 3.65
CA LEU A 198 -0.66 7.91 2.58
C LEU A 198 -1.30 9.27 2.42
N THR A 199 -1.13 9.88 1.27
CA THR A 199 -1.42 11.31 1.06
C THR A 199 -2.76 11.59 0.37
N GLY A 200 -3.36 10.58 -0.27
CA GLY A 200 -4.47 10.82 -1.20
C GLY A 200 -4.04 11.79 -2.31
N ASP A 201 -4.93 12.69 -2.67
CA ASP A 201 -4.73 13.61 -3.79
C ASP A 201 -4.50 15.07 -3.38
N ILE A 202 -3.92 15.30 -2.18
CA ILE A 202 -3.57 16.67 -1.76
C ILE A 202 -2.65 17.34 -2.78
N GLY A 203 -2.85 18.65 -2.97
CA GLY A 203 -1.99 19.49 -3.79
C GLY A 203 -0.93 20.25 -2.98
N GLU A 204 -0.09 21.02 -3.70
CA GLU A 204 1.02 21.78 -3.11
C GLU A 204 0.60 22.72 -1.98
N VAL A 205 -0.63 23.24 -1.99
CA VAL A 205 -1.12 24.16 -0.95
C VAL A 205 -1.23 23.44 0.38
N VAL A 206 -1.86 22.25 0.39
CA VAL A 206 -1.99 21.42 1.59
C VAL A 206 -0.64 20.85 2.01
N GLU A 207 0.19 20.43 1.06
CA GLU A 207 1.54 19.95 1.36
C GLU A 207 2.38 21.01 2.10
N ARG A 208 2.33 22.27 1.66
CA ARG A 208 2.99 23.40 2.34
C ARG A 208 2.41 23.68 3.73
N ASP A 209 1.10 23.52 3.90
CA ASP A 209 0.46 23.64 5.21
C ASP A 209 0.94 22.53 6.16
N LEU A 210 0.99 21.29 5.67
CA LEU A 210 1.52 20.16 6.43
C LEU A 210 2.97 20.41 6.87
N VAL A 211 3.82 20.96 6.00
CA VAL A 211 5.20 21.33 6.33
C VAL A 211 5.24 22.37 7.45
N ARG A 212 4.39 23.42 7.38
CA ARG A 212 4.32 24.43 8.43
C ARG A 212 3.90 23.85 9.77
N ARG A 213 2.85 23.00 9.78
CA ARG A 213 2.37 22.34 11.00
C ARG A 213 3.41 21.39 11.60
N ALA A 214 4.10 20.64 10.76
CA ALA A 214 5.17 19.74 11.19
C ALA A 214 6.37 20.48 11.82
N ALA A 215 6.63 21.72 11.41
CA ALA A 215 7.66 22.56 12.03
C ALA A 215 7.27 23.06 13.44
N LEU A 216 5.96 23.16 13.72
CA LEU A 216 5.44 23.63 15.00
C LEU A 216 5.17 22.49 16.00
N SER A 217 4.92 21.27 15.51
CA SER A 217 4.54 20.13 16.36
C SER A 217 5.29 18.85 15.92
N PRO A 218 6.12 18.26 16.80
CA PRO A 218 6.74 16.96 16.52
C PRO A 218 5.73 15.84 16.26
N ALA A 219 4.52 15.94 16.81
CA ALA A 219 3.45 14.98 16.59
C ALA A 219 2.94 14.97 15.14
N ASP A 220 3.10 16.07 14.42
CA ASP A 220 2.71 16.24 13.02
C ASP A 220 3.90 16.04 12.05
N SER A 221 4.95 15.38 12.52
CA SER A 221 6.14 15.07 11.73
C SER A 221 5.76 14.41 10.40
N LEU A 222 6.34 14.89 9.31
CA LEU A 222 6.17 14.33 7.96
C LEU A 222 7.23 13.28 7.61
N ARG A 223 8.27 13.11 8.46
CA ARG A 223 9.31 12.12 8.18
C ARG A 223 8.70 10.74 8.06
N ALA A 224 8.92 10.10 6.92
CA ALA A 224 8.38 8.77 6.63
C ALA A 224 9.35 8.01 5.72
N ASP A 225 9.51 6.70 5.96
CA ASP A 225 10.36 5.85 5.11
C ASP A 225 9.68 5.58 3.77
N VAL A 226 8.37 5.44 3.80
CA VAL A 226 7.53 5.19 2.62
C VAL A 226 6.52 6.32 2.47
N VAL A 227 6.44 6.92 1.29
CA VAL A 227 5.43 7.93 0.97
C VAL A 227 4.70 7.55 -0.30
N LEU A 228 3.38 7.57 -0.25
CA LEU A 228 2.57 7.56 -1.45
C LEU A 228 2.62 8.96 -2.07
N ILE A 229 3.04 9.06 -3.33
CA ILE A 229 3.10 10.33 -4.05
C ILE A 229 1.68 10.84 -4.26
N ALA A 230 1.40 12.05 -3.80
CA ALA A 230 0.09 12.65 -3.87
C ALA A 230 -0.40 12.83 -5.31
N HIS A 231 -1.71 12.73 -5.51
CA HIS A 231 -2.41 13.03 -6.75
C HIS A 231 -1.79 12.30 -7.95
N HIS A 232 -1.48 11.00 -7.76
CA HIS A 232 -0.88 10.12 -8.78
C HIS A 232 0.44 10.65 -9.39
N GLY A 233 1.05 11.65 -8.77
CA GLY A 233 2.22 12.36 -9.32
C GLY A 233 1.85 13.45 -10.32
N SER A 234 0.74 14.14 -10.10
CA SER A 234 0.32 15.36 -10.81
C SER A 234 1.36 16.48 -10.67
N ALA A 235 1.43 17.38 -11.64
CA ALA A 235 2.26 18.58 -11.57
C ALA A 235 1.86 19.53 -10.43
N GLU A 236 0.61 19.44 -9.94
CA GLU A 236 0.04 20.25 -8.86
C GLU A 236 0.35 19.69 -7.46
N SER A 237 1.19 18.66 -7.36
CA SER A 237 1.60 18.02 -6.11
C SER A 237 3.11 17.89 -6.01
N SER A 238 3.57 17.38 -4.86
CA SER A 238 4.99 17.12 -4.59
C SER A 238 5.81 18.40 -4.48
N ASP A 239 5.32 19.36 -3.67
CA ASP A 239 6.08 20.57 -3.33
C ASP A 239 7.49 20.21 -2.84
N PRO A 240 8.54 20.89 -3.32
CA PRO A 240 9.91 20.55 -2.94
C PRO A 240 10.20 20.61 -1.43
N ALA A 241 9.49 21.47 -0.67
CA ALA A 241 9.64 21.51 0.79
C ALA A 241 9.00 20.30 1.44
N PHE A 242 7.83 19.85 0.95
CA PHE A 242 7.15 18.64 1.41
C PHE A 242 8.02 17.40 1.13
N VAL A 243 8.50 17.24 -0.11
CA VAL A 243 9.39 16.13 -0.48
C VAL A 243 10.63 16.07 0.41
N ARG A 244 11.23 17.23 0.72
CA ARG A 244 12.38 17.29 1.64
C ARG A 244 11.98 16.94 3.08
N ALA A 245 10.84 17.46 3.55
CA ALA A 245 10.37 17.23 4.92
C ALA A 245 10.07 15.76 5.20
N THR A 246 9.56 15.03 4.21
CA THR A 246 9.32 13.58 4.35
C THR A 246 10.61 12.80 4.51
N GLY A 247 11.69 13.21 3.86
CA GLY A 247 12.94 12.46 3.86
C GLY A 247 12.77 11.02 3.37
N ALA A 248 11.72 10.73 2.61
CA ALA A 248 11.30 9.40 2.23
C ALA A 248 12.42 8.61 1.55
N ARG A 249 12.54 7.35 1.95
CA ARG A 249 13.43 6.38 1.31
C ARG A 249 12.78 5.77 0.07
N TYR A 250 11.46 5.56 0.13
CA TYR A 250 10.65 5.04 -0.96
C TYR A 250 9.48 5.98 -1.24
N ALA A 251 9.30 6.33 -2.49
CA ALA A 251 8.14 7.08 -2.96
C ALA A 251 7.38 6.24 -3.98
N LEU A 252 6.08 6.05 -3.77
CA LEU A 252 5.22 5.19 -4.57
C LEU A 252 4.25 6.04 -5.36
N ALA A 253 4.20 5.86 -6.69
CA ALA A 253 3.18 6.46 -7.53
C ALA A 253 2.17 5.39 -7.96
N SER A 254 0.90 5.63 -7.70
CA SER A 254 -0.21 4.82 -8.22
C SER A 254 -0.82 5.53 -9.41
N SER A 255 -0.65 5.00 -10.62
CA SER A 255 -1.20 5.60 -11.83
C SER A 255 -1.33 4.56 -12.94
N GLY A 256 -2.38 4.65 -13.74
CA GLY A 256 -2.61 3.75 -14.88
C GLY A 256 -1.53 3.86 -15.95
N HIS A 257 -1.17 2.73 -16.55
CA HIS A 257 -0.23 2.74 -17.67
C HIS A 257 -0.83 3.48 -18.87
N GLY A 258 -0.07 4.43 -19.42
CA GLY A 258 -0.52 5.21 -20.57
C GLY A 258 -1.74 6.11 -20.28
N ASN A 259 -1.96 6.49 -19.03
CA ASN A 259 -3.09 7.32 -18.64
C ASN A 259 -3.09 8.67 -19.36
N ARG A 260 -4.27 9.18 -19.66
CA ARG A 260 -4.49 10.44 -20.42
C ARG A 260 -3.93 11.69 -19.72
N PHE A 261 -3.66 11.62 -18.42
CA PHE A 261 -3.17 12.75 -17.64
C PHE A 261 -1.64 12.89 -17.71
N GLY A 262 -0.94 11.86 -18.24
CA GLY A 262 0.52 11.81 -18.25
C GLY A 262 1.13 11.68 -16.86
N HIS A 263 0.41 11.09 -15.92
CA HIS A 263 0.88 10.82 -14.56
C HIS A 263 1.68 9.50 -14.50
N PRO A 264 2.70 9.41 -13.60
CA PRO A 264 3.30 10.50 -12.86
C PRO A 264 4.14 11.40 -13.77
N ARG A 265 4.11 12.70 -13.55
CA ARG A 265 4.88 13.68 -14.32
C ARG A 265 6.38 13.48 -14.11
N ALA A 266 7.16 13.68 -15.16
CA ALA A 266 8.61 13.44 -15.13
C ALA A 266 9.34 14.35 -14.12
N ASP A 267 8.94 15.62 -14.04
CA ASP A 267 9.47 16.59 -13.10
C ASP A 267 9.15 16.25 -11.64
N VAL A 268 7.94 15.71 -11.37
CA VAL A 268 7.56 15.20 -10.05
C VAL A 268 8.45 14.01 -9.67
N LEU A 269 8.62 13.05 -10.57
CA LEU A 269 9.51 11.92 -10.32
C LEU A 269 10.94 12.35 -10.05
N GLU A 270 11.43 13.37 -10.74
CA GLU A 270 12.75 13.93 -10.52
C GLU A 270 12.89 14.58 -9.13
N ARG A 271 11.84 15.26 -8.62
CA ARG A 271 11.84 15.81 -7.25
C ARG A 271 12.02 14.68 -6.21
N TRP A 272 11.35 13.54 -6.39
CA TRP A 272 11.44 12.40 -5.48
C TRP A 272 12.76 11.61 -5.63
N ARG A 273 13.41 11.65 -6.79
CA ARG A 273 14.73 11.01 -7.02
C ARG A 273 15.90 11.77 -6.40
N ARG A 274 15.80 13.10 -6.30
CA ARG A 274 16.89 13.92 -5.77
C ARG A 274 17.08 13.63 -4.29
N PRO A 275 18.29 13.20 -3.85
CA PRO A 275 18.57 13.05 -2.43
C PRO A 275 18.38 14.40 -1.74
N ALA A 276 17.64 14.41 -0.62
CA ALA A 276 17.62 15.59 0.23
C ALA A 276 19.07 15.90 0.59
N ARG A 277 19.58 17.09 0.21
CA ARG A 277 20.87 17.56 0.74
C ARG A 277 20.74 17.54 2.26
N ARG A 278 21.50 16.66 2.90
CA ARG A 278 21.63 16.69 4.34
C ARG A 278 22.15 18.06 4.70
N SER A 279 21.38 18.89 5.40
CA SER A 279 21.96 20.03 6.11
C SER A 279 23.07 19.48 6.98
N PRO A 280 24.27 20.05 6.97
CA PRO A 280 25.33 19.61 7.85
C PRO A 280 24.89 19.91 9.29
N THR A 281 24.43 18.89 9.99
CA THR A 281 24.33 18.94 11.44
C THR A 281 25.77 18.97 11.95
N PRO A 282 26.16 19.93 12.79
CA PRO A 282 27.53 19.98 13.31
C PRO A 282 27.85 18.65 14.02
N PRO A 283 29.06 18.11 13.88
CA PRO A 283 29.42 16.82 14.44
C PRO A 283 29.37 16.87 15.98
N ARG A 284 28.48 16.08 16.59
CA ARG A 284 28.69 15.68 17.97
C ARG A 284 29.82 14.66 17.97
N MET A 285 30.96 15.08 18.49
CA MET A 285 32.08 14.17 18.78
C MET A 285 31.65 13.17 19.85
N GLY A 286 31.73 11.90 19.51
CA GLY A 286 31.65 10.77 20.40
C GLY A 286 32.47 9.60 19.81
N PRO A 287 33.11 8.73 20.59
CA PRO A 287 34.28 7.97 20.15
C PRO A 287 33.97 6.80 19.21
N CYS A 288 34.96 6.52 18.35
CA CYS A 288 35.05 5.43 17.37
C CYS A 288 34.73 4.04 17.95
N GLY A 289 33.86 3.31 17.22
CA GLY A 289 33.74 1.87 17.30
C GLY A 289 33.64 1.29 15.88
N SER A 290 34.65 0.52 15.48
CA SER A 290 34.79 -0.15 14.21
C SER A 290 33.86 -1.36 14.09
N GLY A 291 32.97 -1.38 13.12
CA GLY A 291 32.16 -2.54 12.79
C GLY A 291 31.86 -2.60 11.30
N SER A 292 32.45 -3.56 10.61
CA SER A 292 32.28 -3.81 9.18
C SER A 292 30.92 -4.45 8.88
N ALA A 293 30.05 -3.76 8.16
CA ALA A 293 28.81 -4.31 7.64
C ALA A 293 28.95 -4.70 6.16
N ARG A 294 28.77 -5.97 5.86
CA ARG A 294 28.71 -6.53 4.50
C ARG A 294 27.41 -6.13 3.80
N ARG A 295 27.56 -5.51 2.63
CA ARG A 295 26.45 -5.21 1.70
C ARG A 295 26.00 -6.50 1.01
N ARG A 296 24.69 -6.75 0.98
CA ARG A 296 24.05 -7.61 -0.02
C ARG A 296 22.99 -6.78 -0.76
N THR A 297 23.22 -6.62 -2.05
CA THR A 297 22.34 -5.92 -2.99
C THR A 297 21.52 -6.93 -3.77
N GLY A 298 20.23 -6.68 -3.90
CA GLY A 298 19.34 -7.44 -4.78
C GLY A 298 17.91 -6.91 -4.76
N ALA A 299 17.59 -5.97 -5.64
CA ALA A 299 16.22 -5.50 -5.84
C ALA A 299 15.76 -5.81 -7.26
N ARG A 300 14.58 -6.38 -7.42
CA ARG A 300 13.85 -6.49 -8.70
C ARG A 300 12.46 -5.87 -8.52
N ALA A 301 12.09 -5.01 -9.46
CA ALA A 301 10.90 -4.17 -9.43
C ALA A 301 9.81 -4.64 -10.40
N GLY A 302 8.57 -4.56 -10.01
CA GLY A 302 7.35 -4.72 -10.79
C GLY A 302 6.56 -3.40 -10.92
N ARG A 303 5.50 -3.35 -11.73
CA ARG A 303 4.89 -2.17 -12.35
C ARG A 303 4.34 -1.03 -11.48
N ALA A 304 4.32 -1.10 -10.16
CA ALA A 304 4.36 0.12 -9.36
C ALA A 304 5.75 0.72 -9.54
N ARG A 305 5.87 1.95 -10.06
CA ARG A 305 7.16 2.57 -10.27
C ARG A 305 7.75 2.94 -8.92
N PHE A 306 8.68 2.10 -8.44
CA PHE A 306 9.45 2.35 -7.23
C PHE A 306 10.65 3.23 -7.56
N TRP A 307 10.89 4.22 -6.71
CA TRP A 307 12.08 5.05 -6.77
C TRP A 307 12.87 4.89 -5.48
N ASN A 308 14.02 4.23 -5.56
CA ASN A 308 14.95 4.17 -4.45
C ASN A 308 15.97 5.31 -4.58
N ARG A 309 16.11 6.12 -3.56
CA ARG A 309 17.07 7.23 -3.49
C ARG A 309 18.54 6.82 -3.63
N ASP A 310 18.89 5.58 -3.26
CA ASP A 310 20.26 5.08 -3.24
C ASP A 310 20.65 4.28 -4.49
N ALA A 311 19.75 4.08 -5.45
CA ALA A 311 20.03 3.31 -6.67
C ALA A 311 20.67 4.18 -7.74
N LYS A 312 21.98 4.14 -7.82
CA LYS A 312 22.71 4.50 -9.05
C LYS A 312 22.56 3.31 -10.00
N HIS A 313 21.83 3.49 -11.11
CA HIS A 313 21.54 2.56 -12.19
C HIS A 313 20.41 1.54 -11.97
N THR A 314 19.24 1.86 -12.48
CA THR A 314 18.23 0.86 -12.87
C THR A 314 18.28 0.65 -14.38
N ARG A 315 18.85 -0.47 -14.84
CA ARG A 315 18.58 -0.96 -16.19
C ARG A 315 17.16 -1.52 -16.21
N GLY A 316 16.41 -1.22 -17.28
CA GLY A 316 15.04 -1.67 -17.45
C GLY A 316 14.88 -3.18 -17.26
N CYS A 317 13.81 -3.58 -16.58
CA CYS A 317 13.44 -4.97 -16.36
C CYS A 317 12.94 -5.58 -17.68
N GLY A 318 13.73 -6.48 -18.26
CA GLY A 318 13.33 -7.28 -19.40
C GLY A 318 12.32 -8.34 -18.97
N THR A 319 11.23 -8.43 -19.70
CA THR A 319 10.17 -9.42 -19.55
C THR A 319 10.67 -10.83 -19.85
N ARG A 320 10.47 -11.80 -18.93
CA ARG A 320 10.44 -13.23 -19.28
C ARG A 320 8.98 -13.66 -19.40
N PRO A 321 8.57 -14.34 -20.48
CA PRO A 321 7.23 -14.86 -20.62
C PRO A 321 7.03 -16.11 -19.77
N GLY A 322 6.12 -16.02 -18.81
CA GLY A 322 5.67 -17.12 -17.96
C GLY A 322 4.42 -16.65 -17.27
N ALA A 323 3.27 -16.86 -17.93
CA ALA A 323 1.97 -16.44 -17.42
C ALA A 323 1.66 -17.13 -16.08
N ARG A 324 1.55 -16.36 -15.03
CA ARG A 324 0.83 -16.73 -13.81
C ARG A 324 -0.38 -15.83 -13.69
N LEU A 325 -1.55 -16.43 -13.48
CA LEU A 325 -2.79 -15.73 -13.15
C LEU A 325 -2.66 -15.17 -11.72
N GLY A 326 -2.35 -13.92 -11.54
CA GLY A 326 -2.29 -13.20 -10.28
C GLY A 326 -2.58 -11.73 -10.50
N TYR A 327 -3.10 -11.03 -9.52
CA TYR A 327 -3.35 -9.59 -9.59
C TYR A 327 -2.04 -8.82 -9.36
N PRO A 328 -1.78 -7.74 -10.08
CA PRO A 328 -0.59 -6.93 -9.85
C PRO A 328 -0.68 -6.22 -8.49
N ILE A 329 0.19 -6.62 -7.59
CA ILE A 329 0.23 -6.14 -6.21
C ILE A 329 1.68 -5.73 -5.89
N ALA A 330 1.85 -4.53 -5.33
CA ALA A 330 3.10 -4.11 -4.72
C ALA A 330 2.99 -4.21 -3.20
N ARG A 331 3.88 -4.99 -2.57
CA ARG A 331 3.90 -5.21 -1.13
C ARG A 331 5.14 -4.57 -0.49
N ILE A 332 4.93 -3.83 0.61
CA ILE A 332 5.99 -3.17 1.37
C ILE A 332 5.78 -3.48 2.85
N GLU A 333 6.80 -4.02 3.48
CA GLU A 333 6.85 -4.20 4.94
C GLU A 333 7.49 -2.97 5.57
N VAL A 334 6.79 -2.35 6.50
CA VAL A 334 7.27 -1.25 7.32
C VAL A 334 7.70 -1.85 8.67
N GLY A 335 8.99 -2.09 8.83
CA GLY A 335 9.51 -2.84 9.97
C GLY A 335 11.03 -3.03 9.88
N HIS A 336 11.54 -4.23 9.93
CA HIS A 336 12.97 -4.60 9.95
C HIS A 336 13.76 -4.21 8.69
N GLY A 337 13.83 -2.93 8.38
CA GLY A 337 14.50 -2.41 7.18
C GLY A 337 13.70 -2.76 5.92
N PRO A 338 13.62 -1.87 4.94
CA PRO A 338 12.76 -2.07 3.79
C PRO A 338 13.33 -3.16 2.88
N GLU A 339 12.93 -4.38 3.10
CA GLU A 339 12.90 -5.40 2.08
C GLU A 339 11.63 -5.19 1.26
N VAL A 340 11.77 -4.59 0.09
CA VAL A 340 10.73 -4.63 -0.93
C VAL A 340 10.63 -6.07 -1.40
N ARG A 341 9.68 -6.82 -0.86
CA ARG A 341 9.38 -8.18 -1.32
C ARG A 341 8.34 -8.11 -2.42
N GLU A 342 8.85 -8.22 -3.63
CA GLU A 342 8.22 -8.64 -4.88
C GLU A 342 6.94 -7.95 -5.34
N CYS A 343 7.14 -7.11 -6.33
CA CYS A 343 6.11 -6.74 -7.29
C CYS A 343 5.95 -7.87 -8.31
N TRP A 344 4.75 -8.39 -8.49
CA TRP A 344 4.45 -9.34 -9.55
C TRP A 344 4.07 -8.60 -10.82
N ASN A 345 4.77 -8.93 -11.90
CA ASN A 345 4.49 -8.43 -13.25
C ASN A 345 3.63 -9.43 -14.02
N TRP A 346 2.71 -8.89 -14.76
CA TRP A 346 2.02 -9.54 -15.89
C TRP A 346 2.69 -9.15 -17.19
#